data_efd4bc499493f7e1b2927c219573b8f3
#
_entry.id   efd4bc499493f7e1b2927c219573b8f3
#
_cell.length_a   1.000
_cell.length_b   1.000
_cell.length_c   1.000
_cell.angle_alpha   90.00
_cell.angle_beta   90.00
_cell.angle_gamma   90.00
#
_symmetry.space_group_name_H-M   'P 1'
#
loop_
_entity.id
_entity.type
_entity.pdbx_description
1 polymer ?
#
loop_
_entity_poly.entity_id
_entity_poly.type
_entity_poly.pdbx_seq_one_letter_code
_entity_poly.pdbx_strand_id
1 'polypeptide(L)'
;MRLRTKLSILVTIIVTLSFGITFYRTSSFQNELVIKQTERQARMLAQQILLTRQWVADHDGLFFIKKPGVVSNPFLKGSDIFDSEGKVYVKRNPAMVTRELSENASQDDFCRFGVTSLKPANPNNPPAAFERQGLRAFAQGPEAVKNYVNAKEGRVVR
;
A
#
# COMPACT_ATOMS: atom_id res chain seq x y z
N MET A 1 9.93 -62.36 2.33
CA MET A 1 10.06 -61.08 3.08
C MET A 1 9.65 -61.33 4.52
N ARG A 2 10.51 -61.01 5.49
CA ARG A 2 10.24 -61.29 6.91
C ARG A 2 9.13 -60.34 7.41
N LEU A 3 8.25 -60.82 8.31
CA LEU A 3 7.12 -60.06 8.87
C LEU A 3 7.52 -58.67 9.35
N ARG A 4 8.68 -58.57 10.01
CA ARG A 4 9.28 -57.33 10.51
C ARG A 4 9.51 -56.29 9.38
N THR A 5 9.98 -56.71 8.20
CA THR A 5 10.24 -55.81 7.09
C THR A 5 8.92 -55.27 6.50
N LYS A 6 7.89 -56.09 6.42
CA LYS A 6 6.55 -55.65 5.96
C LYS A 6 5.95 -54.60 6.92
N LEU A 7 6.09 -54.83 8.24
CA LEU A 7 5.58 -53.92 9.26
C LEU A 7 6.32 -52.58 9.21
N SER A 8 7.66 -52.58 9.09
CA SER A 8 8.45 -51.36 8.98
C SER A 8 8.08 -50.54 7.76
N ILE A 9 7.90 -51.17 6.60
CA ILE A 9 7.50 -50.49 5.38
C ILE A 9 6.12 -49.86 5.55
N LEU A 10 5.16 -50.58 6.12
CA LEU A 10 3.82 -50.07 6.35
C LEU A 10 3.81 -48.82 7.25
N VAL A 11 4.53 -48.90 8.38
CA VAL A 11 4.66 -47.76 9.32
C VAL A 11 5.32 -46.56 8.65
N THR A 12 6.39 -46.78 7.90
CA THR A 12 7.07 -45.71 7.16
C THR A 12 6.14 -45.02 6.17
N ILE A 13 5.34 -45.78 5.42
CA ILE A 13 4.38 -45.21 4.46
C ILE A 13 3.32 -44.37 5.19
N ILE A 14 2.75 -44.89 6.28
CA ILE A 14 1.74 -44.16 7.05
C ILE A 14 2.30 -42.84 7.60
N VAL A 15 3.50 -42.88 8.19
CA VAL A 15 4.17 -41.71 8.74
C VAL A 15 4.45 -40.68 7.63
N THR A 16 5.01 -41.12 6.51
CA THR A 16 5.32 -40.23 5.37
C THR A 16 4.06 -39.58 4.81
N LEU A 17 2.98 -40.32 4.63
CA LEU A 17 1.70 -39.79 4.18
C LEU A 17 1.12 -38.78 5.16
N SER A 18 1.16 -39.09 6.46
CA SER A 18 0.68 -38.19 7.51
C SER A 18 1.44 -36.87 7.52
N PHE A 19 2.77 -36.92 7.45
CA PHE A 19 3.61 -35.72 7.34
C PHE A 19 3.33 -34.92 6.06
N GLY A 20 3.20 -35.59 4.92
CA GLY A 20 2.90 -34.97 3.64
C GLY A 20 1.56 -34.21 3.65
N ILE A 21 0.51 -34.82 4.19
CA ILE A 21 -0.82 -34.19 4.31
C ILE A 21 -0.76 -33.00 5.27
N THR A 22 -0.11 -33.16 6.42
CA THR A 22 0.02 -32.08 7.42
C THR A 22 0.79 -30.90 6.83
N PHE A 23 1.92 -31.16 6.18
CA PHE A 23 2.74 -30.13 5.54
C PHE A 23 1.97 -29.36 4.47
N TYR A 24 1.26 -30.08 3.60
CA TYR A 24 0.44 -29.45 2.55
C TYR A 24 -0.64 -28.54 3.13
N ARG A 25 -1.39 -29.03 4.13
CA ARG A 25 -2.44 -28.23 4.79
C ARG A 25 -1.88 -27.01 5.51
N THR A 26 -0.79 -27.17 6.22
CA THR A 26 -0.14 -26.07 6.95
C THR A 26 0.40 -25.01 5.99
N SER A 27 1.06 -25.41 4.90
CA SER A 27 1.56 -24.49 3.89
C SER A 27 0.43 -23.69 3.21
N SER A 28 -0.66 -24.35 2.83
CA SER A 28 -1.81 -23.69 2.24
C SER A 28 -2.47 -22.71 3.21
N PHE A 29 -2.61 -23.09 4.47
CA PHE A 29 -3.19 -22.24 5.50
C PHE A 29 -2.31 -21.02 5.82
N GLN A 30 -0.99 -21.19 5.88
CA GLN A 30 -0.06 -20.08 6.08
C GLN A 30 -0.13 -19.06 4.94
N ASN A 31 -0.21 -19.50 3.69
CA ASN A 31 -0.35 -18.60 2.54
C ASN A 31 -1.62 -17.76 2.62
N GLU A 32 -2.74 -18.34 3.01
CA GLU A 32 -4.00 -17.63 3.19
C GLU A 32 -3.92 -16.61 4.33
N LEU A 33 -3.30 -16.97 5.45
CA LEU A 33 -3.10 -16.07 6.59
C LEU A 33 -2.24 -14.87 6.22
N VAL A 34 -1.13 -15.08 5.51
CA VAL A 34 -0.23 -14.00 5.05
C VAL A 34 -0.98 -13.03 4.16
N ILE A 35 -1.78 -13.52 3.21
CA ILE A 35 -2.57 -12.65 2.34
C ILE A 35 -3.56 -11.82 3.16
N LYS A 36 -4.35 -12.45 4.04
CA LYS A 36 -5.32 -11.75 4.90
C LYS A 36 -4.65 -10.71 5.81
N GLN A 37 -3.48 -11.03 6.34
CA GLN A 37 -2.73 -10.10 7.18
C GLN A 37 -2.23 -8.90 6.37
N THR A 38 -1.70 -9.13 5.18
CA THR A 38 -1.25 -8.06 4.28
C THR A 38 -2.41 -7.16 3.86
N GLU A 39 -3.58 -7.72 3.57
CA GLU A 39 -4.79 -6.95 3.27
C GLU A 39 -5.22 -6.06 4.44
N ARG A 40 -5.19 -6.58 5.66
CA ARG A 40 -5.50 -5.79 6.87
C ARG A 40 -4.51 -4.65 7.07
N GLN A 41 -3.22 -4.91 6.90
CA GLN A 41 -2.18 -3.89 6.99
C GLN A 41 -2.36 -2.80 5.93
N ALA A 42 -2.66 -3.17 4.68
CA ALA A 42 -2.93 -2.23 3.61
C ALA A 42 -4.17 -1.35 3.90
N ARG A 43 -5.25 -1.94 4.43
CA ARG A 43 -6.45 -1.19 4.84
C ARG A 43 -6.16 -0.21 5.98
N MET A 44 -5.41 -0.64 6.99
CA MET A 44 -5.02 0.23 8.10
C MET A 44 -4.16 1.41 7.60
N LEU A 45 -3.18 1.16 6.74
CA LEU A 45 -2.35 2.20 6.13
C LEU A 45 -3.20 3.18 5.31
N ALA A 46 -4.13 2.69 4.50
CA ALA A 46 -5.04 3.53 3.73
C ALA A 46 -5.89 4.43 4.64
N GLN A 47 -6.42 3.90 5.73
CA GLN A 47 -7.17 4.69 6.72
C GLN A 47 -6.30 5.77 7.37
N GLN A 48 -5.06 5.44 7.75
CA GLN A 48 -4.13 6.43 8.31
C GLN A 48 -3.82 7.56 7.32
N ILE A 49 -3.63 7.23 6.05
CA ILE A 49 -3.41 8.21 4.99
C ILE A 49 -4.64 9.12 4.85
N LEU A 50 -5.84 8.56 4.85
CA LEU A 50 -7.07 9.34 4.75
C LEU A 50 -7.27 10.25 5.97
N LEU A 51 -7.01 9.76 7.18
CA LEU A 51 -7.06 10.57 8.41
C LEU A 51 -6.04 11.71 8.37
N THR A 52 -4.80 11.43 7.95
CA THR A 52 -3.76 12.46 7.80
C THR A 52 -4.19 13.52 6.80
N ARG A 53 -4.76 13.11 5.66
CA ARG A 53 -5.27 14.04 4.65
C ARG A 53 -6.39 14.91 5.18
N GLN A 54 -7.33 14.31 5.90
CA GLN A 54 -8.43 15.04 6.53
C GLN A 54 -7.90 16.05 7.56
N TRP A 55 -7.00 15.61 8.42
CA TRP A 55 -6.39 16.48 9.41
C TRP A 55 -5.67 17.68 8.77
N VAL A 56 -4.89 17.46 7.71
CA VAL A 56 -4.23 18.55 6.97
C VAL A 56 -5.26 19.47 6.31
N ALA A 57 -6.39 18.93 5.82
CA ALA A 57 -7.45 19.72 5.22
C ALA A 57 -8.17 20.60 6.25
N ASP A 58 -8.45 20.06 7.43
CA ASP A 58 -9.11 20.76 8.53
C ASP A 58 -8.29 21.94 9.07
N HIS A 59 -6.95 21.88 8.88
CA HIS A 59 -6.00 22.96 9.24
C HIS A 59 -5.64 23.86 8.04
N ASP A 60 -6.41 23.80 6.95
CA ASP A 60 -6.16 24.57 5.72
C ASP A 60 -4.77 24.36 5.10
N GLY A 61 -4.14 23.21 5.36
CA GLY A 61 -2.79 22.86 4.92
C GLY A 61 -1.72 23.05 5.98
N LEU A 62 -0.49 22.73 5.61
CA LEU A 62 0.68 22.87 6.50
C LEU A 62 1.69 23.82 5.87
N PHE A 63 2.35 24.61 6.70
CA PHE A 63 3.42 25.51 6.28
C PHE A 63 4.77 24.99 6.77
N PHE A 64 5.71 24.87 5.84
CA PHE A 64 7.07 24.42 6.12
C PHE A 64 8.07 25.50 5.72
N ILE A 65 9.17 25.62 6.47
CA ILE A 65 10.27 26.49 6.10
C ILE A 65 10.79 26.08 4.72
N LYS A 66 10.88 27.05 3.80
CA LYS A 66 11.39 26.82 2.45
C LYS A 66 12.88 26.52 2.49
N LYS A 67 13.25 25.28 2.23
CA LYS A 67 14.65 24.86 2.10
C LYS A 67 15.13 25.00 0.65
N PRO A 68 16.45 25.08 0.39
CA PRO A 68 16.98 25.02 -0.97
C PRO A 68 16.46 23.79 -1.70
N GLY A 69 16.04 23.96 -2.96
CA GLY A 69 15.45 22.88 -3.78
C GLY A 69 13.94 22.66 -3.60
N VAL A 70 13.32 23.28 -2.58
CA VAL A 70 11.86 23.19 -2.40
C VAL A 70 11.14 24.18 -3.29
N VAL A 71 10.33 23.65 -4.22
CA VAL A 71 9.56 24.46 -5.16
C VAL A 71 8.16 24.74 -4.59
N SER A 72 7.76 26.00 -4.67
CA SER A 72 6.39 26.43 -4.33
C SER A 72 5.40 25.94 -5.41
N ASN A 73 4.20 25.55 -4.99
CA ASN A 73 3.19 25.08 -5.94
C ASN A 73 2.49 26.28 -6.60
N PRO A 74 2.67 26.51 -7.91
CA PRO A 74 2.08 27.66 -8.61
C PRO A 74 0.55 27.62 -8.68
N PHE A 75 -0.07 26.43 -8.48
CA PHE A 75 -1.53 26.25 -8.51
C PHE A 75 -2.18 26.49 -7.15
N LEU A 76 -1.39 26.76 -6.09
CA LEU A 76 -1.88 26.97 -4.75
C LEU A 76 -1.85 28.47 -4.41
N LYS A 77 -3.02 29.09 -4.26
CA LYS A 77 -3.10 30.49 -3.81
C LYS A 77 -2.50 30.63 -2.41
N GLY A 78 -1.64 31.63 -2.20
CA GLY A 78 -0.97 31.84 -0.93
C GLY A 78 0.03 30.74 -0.61
N SER A 79 0.72 30.22 -1.63
CA SER A 79 1.69 29.12 -1.47
C SER A 79 2.88 29.48 -0.61
N ASP A 80 3.29 30.74 -0.60
CA ASP A 80 4.43 31.27 0.16
C ASP A 80 3.97 32.37 1.09
N ILE A 81 4.37 32.30 2.35
CA ILE A 81 4.21 33.37 3.34
C ILE A 81 5.59 33.76 3.90
N PHE A 82 5.70 35.02 4.33
CA PHE A 82 6.92 35.57 4.89
C PHE A 82 6.65 35.93 6.35
N ASP A 83 7.57 35.60 7.23
CA ASP A 83 7.52 36.11 8.60
C ASP A 83 8.20 37.49 8.72
N SER A 84 8.15 38.02 9.93
CA SER A 84 8.79 39.32 10.23
C SER A 84 10.33 39.33 10.14
N GLU A 85 10.95 38.14 10.13
CA GLU A 85 12.39 37.95 9.99
C GLU A 85 12.81 37.68 8.54
N GLY A 86 11.86 37.66 7.60
CA GLY A 86 12.11 37.39 6.18
C GLY A 86 12.25 35.91 5.84
N LYS A 87 11.93 34.99 6.76
CA LYS A 87 11.88 33.55 6.45
C LYS A 87 10.68 33.26 5.57
N VAL A 88 10.90 32.42 4.57
CA VAL A 88 9.87 31.99 3.64
C VAL A 88 9.30 30.64 4.08
N TYR A 89 7.99 30.53 4.15
CA TYR A 89 7.26 29.29 4.41
C TYR A 89 6.45 28.89 3.18
N VAL A 90 6.43 27.62 2.88
CA VAL A 90 5.72 27.05 1.73
C VAL A 90 4.53 26.25 2.22
N LYS A 91 3.37 26.52 1.66
CA LYS A 91 2.13 25.76 1.93
C LYS A 91 2.16 24.39 1.25
N ARG A 92 1.75 23.37 1.98
CA ARG A 92 1.48 22.00 1.49
C ARG A 92 0.02 21.66 1.72
N ASN A 93 -0.67 21.32 0.65
CA ASN A 93 -2.02 20.79 0.72
C ASN A 93 -2.01 19.27 1.01
N PRO A 94 -3.16 18.65 1.37
CA PRO A 94 -3.23 17.22 1.70
C PRO A 94 -2.66 16.30 0.61
N ALA A 95 -2.82 16.66 -0.67
CA ALA A 95 -2.33 15.84 -1.77
C ALA A 95 -0.79 15.87 -1.86
N MET A 96 -0.18 17.03 -1.64
CA MET A 96 1.28 17.18 -1.62
C MET A 96 1.90 16.42 -0.45
N VAL A 97 1.33 16.56 0.75
CA VAL A 97 1.79 15.81 1.94
C VAL A 97 1.75 14.30 1.69
N THR A 98 0.66 13.78 1.15
CA THR A 98 0.53 12.35 0.84
C THR A 98 1.58 11.89 -0.17
N ARG A 99 1.85 12.69 -1.20
CA ARG A 99 2.84 12.35 -2.21
C ARG A 99 4.26 12.33 -1.63
N GLU A 100 4.64 13.36 -0.89
CA GLU A 100 5.95 13.45 -0.25
C GLU A 100 6.18 12.30 0.74
N LEU A 101 5.16 11.93 1.53
CA LEU A 101 5.22 10.75 2.41
C LEU A 101 5.41 9.44 1.63
N SER A 102 4.72 9.27 0.49
CA SER A 102 4.86 8.07 -0.36
C SER A 102 6.23 8.00 -1.02
N GLU A 103 6.76 9.14 -1.47
CA GLU A 103 8.10 9.23 -2.06
C GLU A 103 9.16 8.83 -1.02
N ASN A 104 9.08 9.35 0.21
CA ASN A 104 9.97 8.98 1.30
C ASN A 104 9.86 7.50 1.68
N ALA A 105 8.64 6.98 1.85
CA ALA A 105 8.41 5.57 2.15
C ALA A 105 8.94 4.62 1.06
N SER A 106 8.94 5.08 -0.20
CA SER A 106 9.48 4.31 -1.34
C SER A 106 10.99 4.29 -1.38
N GLN A 107 11.68 5.33 -0.86
CA GLN A 107 13.14 5.36 -0.77
C GLN A 107 13.67 4.33 0.23
N ASP A 108 12.92 4.05 1.29
CA ASP A 108 13.26 3.05 2.30
C ASP A 108 12.75 1.64 1.97
N ASP A 109 12.29 1.40 0.74
CA ASP A 109 11.68 0.14 0.29
C ASP A 109 10.54 -0.38 1.20
N PHE A 110 9.97 0.51 2.01
CA PHE A 110 8.92 0.14 2.96
C PHE A 110 7.59 -0.11 2.26
N CYS A 111 7.08 0.86 1.54
CA CYS A 111 5.86 0.75 0.73
C CYS A 111 5.71 1.93 -0.21
N ARG A 112 4.94 1.75 -1.27
CA ARG A 112 4.50 2.82 -2.15
C ARG A 112 2.99 2.92 -2.08
N PHE A 113 2.47 4.13 -1.87
CA PHE A 113 1.05 4.39 -1.84
C PHE A 113 0.70 5.66 -2.61
N GLY A 114 -0.54 5.76 -3.06
CA GLY A 114 -1.03 6.91 -3.78
C GLY A 114 -2.53 7.01 -3.69
N VAL A 115 -3.05 8.21 -3.91
CA VAL A 115 -4.48 8.45 -4.04
C VAL A 115 -4.72 8.87 -5.48
N THR A 116 -5.54 8.12 -6.18
CA THR A 116 -5.85 8.34 -7.59
C THR A 116 -7.35 8.50 -7.82
N SER A 117 -7.73 9.00 -8.97
CA SER A 117 -9.13 9.24 -9.36
C SER A 117 -9.30 9.00 -10.85
N LEU A 118 -10.52 8.64 -11.29
CA LEU A 118 -10.87 8.58 -12.70
C LEU A 118 -10.80 9.96 -13.38
N LYS A 119 -10.98 11.04 -12.60
CA LYS A 119 -10.84 12.43 -13.02
C LYS A 119 -9.85 13.13 -12.10
N PRO A 120 -8.53 12.96 -12.32
CA PRO A 120 -7.54 13.58 -11.47
C PRO A 120 -7.55 15.11 -11.67
N ALA A 121 -7.43 15.84 -10.56
CA ALA A 121 -7.30 17.30 -10.62
C ALA A 121 -6.02 17.76 -11.32
N ASN A 122 -4.95 16.95 -11.25
CA ASN A 122 -3.72 17.15 -11.99
C ASN A 122 -3.71 16.21 -13.21
N PRO A 123 -3.77 16.73 -14.46
CA PRO A 123 -3.74 15.93 -15.68
C PRO A 123 -2.48 15.06 -15.85
N ASN A 124 -1.37 15.47 -15.22
CA ASN A 124 -0.11 14.76 -15.29
C ASN A 124 -0.03 13.54 -14.35
N ASN A 125 -1.10 13.27 -13.58
CA ASN A 125 -1.21 12.11 -12.71
C ASN A 125 -2.40 11.22 -13.09
N PRO A 126 -2.44 10.65 -14.31
CA PRO A 126 -3.51 9.76 -14.71
C PRO A 126 -3.41 8.42 -13.96
N PRO A 127 -4.54 7.78 -13.63
CA PRO A 127 -4.53 6.46 -13.04
C PRO A 127 -3.92 5.42 -13.98
N ALA A 128 -3.10 4.52 -13.46
CA ALA A 128 -2.58 3.38 -14.20
C ALA A 128 -3.72 2.45 -14.68
N ALA A 129 -3.46 1.57 -15.64
CA ALA A 129 -4.49 0.72 -16.24
C ALA A 129 -5.22 -0.13 -15.18
N PHE A 130 -4.49 -0.73 -14.24
CA PHE A 130 -5.05 -1.54 -13.15
C PHE A 130 -5.82 -0.66 -12.13
N GLU A 131 -5.34 0.55 -11.81
CA GLU A 131 -6.03 1.49 -10.93
C GLU A 131 -7.36 1.93 -11.52
N ARG A 132 -7.38 2.19 -12.82
CA ARG A 132 -8.60 2.53 -13.56
C ARG A 132 -9.63 1.42 -13.52
N GLN A 133 -9.19 0.16 -13.64
CA GLN A 133 -10.06 -1.01 -13.51
C GLN A 133 -10.60 -1.14 -12.07
N GLY A 134 -9.75 -0.93 -11.06
CA GLY A 134 -10.15 -0.91 -9.65
C GLY A 134 -11.19 0.17 -9.37
N LEU A 135 -10.92 1.41 -9.78
CA LEU A 135 -11.83 2.54 -9.58
C LEU A 135 -13.20 2.33 -10.23
N ARG A 136 -13.27 1.70 -11.42
CA ARG A 136 -14.54 1.33 -12.06
C ARG A 136 -15.29 0.25 -11.27
N ALA A 137 -14.58 -0.71 -10.70
CA ALA A 137 -15.19 -1.73 -9.84
C ALA A 137 -15.74 -1.13 -8.55
N PHE A 138 -15.05 -0.18 -7.94
CA PHE A 138 -15.56 0.57 -6.77
C PHE A 138 -16.82 1.38 -7.08
N ALA A 139 -16.95 1.90 -8.29
CA ALA A 139 -18.16 2.60 -8.69
C ALA A 139 -19.40 1.70 -8.82
N GLN A 140 -19.21 0.38 -8.90
CA GLN A 140 -20.29 -0.62 -8.99
C GLN A 140 -20.63 -1.28 -7.66
N GLY A 141 -19.80 -1.10 -6.60
CA GLY A 141 -20.02 -1.69 -5.28
C GLY A 141 -19.05 -1.17 -4.22
N PRO A 142 -19.46 -1.17 -2.93
CA PRO A 142 -18.79 -0.41 -1.88
C PRO A 142 -17.44 -0.97 -1.43
N GLU A 143 -17.06 -2.19 -1.79
CA GLU A 143 -15.78 -2.77 -1.40
C GLU A 143 -15.18 -3.68 -2.47
N ALA A 144 -14.19 -3.19 -3.19
CA ALA A 144 -13.34 -4.02 -4.03
C ALA A 144 -11.88 -3.89 -3.60
N VAL A 145 -11.35 -4.90 -2.91
CA VAL A 145 -9.91 -5.09 -2.77
C VAL A 145 -9.47 -6.01 -3.88
N LYS A 146 -8.58 -5.55 -4.74
CA LYS A 146 -7.98 -6.36 -5.81
C LYS A 146 -6.51 -6.58 -5.53
N ASN A 147 -6.13 -7.84 -5.48
CA ASN A 147 -4.73 -8.25 -5.41
C ASN A 147 -4.16 -8.34 -6.82
N TYR A 148 -3.07 -7.63 -7.08
CA TYR A 148 -2.34 -7.72 -8.33
C TYR A 148 -1.01 -8.41 -8.11
N VAL A 149 -0.65 -9.31 -9.03
CA VAL A 149 0.68 -9.88 -9.12
C VAL A 149 1.41 -9.16 -10.25
N ASN A 150 2.42 -8.38 -9.90
CA ASN A 150 3.32 -7.82 -10.89
C ASN A 150 4.50 -8.80 -11.06
N ALA A 151 4.74 -9.26 -12.28
CA ALA A 151 5.84 -10.20 -12.58
C ALA A 151 7.24 -9.65 -12.21
N LYS A 152 7.39 -8.32 -12.11
CA LYS A 152 8.65 -7.66 -11.74
C LYS A 152 8.77 -7.32 -10.25
N GLU A 153 7.66 -7.14 -9.55
CA GLU A 153 7.62 -6.61 -8.17
C GLU A 153 6.97 -7.60 -7.17
N GLY A 154 6.59 -8.77 -7.64
CA GLY A 154 5.86 -9.73 -6.81
C GLY A 154 4.37 -9.38 -6.64
N ARG A 155 3.73 -9.96 -5.61
CA ARG A 155 2.30 -9.75 -5.33
C ARG A 155 2.09 -8.40 -4.64
N VAL A 156 1.29 -7.54 -5.25
CA VAL A 156 0.90 -6.24 -4.70
C VAL A 156 -0.54 -6.29 -4.24
N VAL A 157 -0.80 -5.94 -2.98
CA VAL A 157 -2.14 -5.75 -2.41
C VAL A 157 -2.48 -4.26 -2.50
N ARG A 158 -3.60 -3.94 -3.13
CA ARG A 158 -4.08 -2.55 -3.29
C ARG A 158 -5.58 -2.44 -3.08
#